data_484447278420c8ca959a5d7535de1d48
#
_entry.id   484447278420c8ca959a5d7535de1d48
#
_cell.length_a   1.000
_cell.length_b   1.000
_cell.length_c   1.000
_cell.angle_alpha   90.00
_cell.angle_beta   90.00
_cell.angle_gamma   90.00
#
_symmetry.space_group_name_H-M   'P 1'
#
loop_
_entity.id
_entity.type
_entity.pdbx_description
1 polymer ?
#
loop_
_entity_poly.entity_id
_entity_poly.type
_entity_poly.pdbx_seq_one_letter_code
_entity_poly.pdbx_strand_id
1 'polypeptide(L)'
;MNEDIEYIKTIDYTKSKLNIIANEISSAMNVTIKFEPIKEAQLGYYNYSGGEHKIFVDNSMSVEKQLSVLLHELGHRILHNRENELDKSQARREAEAESFAYVVGQQFGIDTPSGEYILPYIQGTDVKLKDIFEDVFKAVKNFNDKVQMKPMITSFIKYDNDIDNMKKL
;
A
#
# COMPACT_ATOMS: atom_id res chain seq x y z
N MET A 1 -32.13 15.30 -2.35
CA MET A 1 -31.45 14.14 -2.99
C MET A 1 -30.46 13.60 -1.99
N ASN A 2 -30.81 12.51 -1.36
CA ASN A 2 -29.85 11.77 -0.56
C ASN A 2 -28.96 11.01 -1.55
N GLU A 3 -27.78 11.52 -1.83
CA GLU A 3 -26.74 10.65 -2.29
C GLU A 3 -26.48 9.70 -1.13
N ASP A 4 -26.86 8.46 -1.31
CA ASP A 4 -26.49 7.38 -0.42
C ASP A 4 -24.98 7.40 -0.34
N ILE A 5 -24.45 7.94 0.76
CA ILE A 5 -23.08 7.66 1.16
C ILE A 5 -23.11 6.17 1.42
N GLU A 6 -22.76 5.42 0.39
CA GLU A 6 -22.52 4.01 0.51
C GLU A 6 -21.44 3.87 1.58
N TYR A 7 -21.86 3.57 2.80
CA TYR A 7 -20.92 3.20 3.86
C TYR A 7 -20.11 2.06 3.30
N ILE A 8 -18.86 2.34 2.95
CA ILE A 8 -17.93 1.30 2.52
C ILE A 8 -17.88 0.32 3.67
N LYS A 9 -18.55 -0.81 3.50
CA LYS A 9 -18.52 -1.88 4.50
C LYS A 9 -17.04 -2.22 4.71
N THR A 10 -16.61 -2.15 5.95
CA THR A 10 -15.22 -2.51 6.32
C THR A 10 -14.97 -3.94 5.89
N ILE A 11 -13.98 -4.13 5.00
CA ILE A 11 -13.57 -5.45 4.56
C ILE A 11 -12.85 -6.15 5.71
N ASP A 12 -13.26 -7.37 6.00
CA ASP A 12 -12.54 -8.25 6.92
C ASP A 12 -11.32 -8.84 6.21
N TYR A 13 -10.17 -8.22 6.41
CA TYR A 13 -8.92 -8.66 5.80
C TYR A 13 -8.37 -9.90 6.51
N THR A 14 -8.42 -11.00 5.80
CA THR A 14 -7.84 -12.28 6.17
C THR A 14 -6.50 -12.49 5.48
N LYS A 15 -5.73 -13.46 5.95
CA LYS A 15 -4.48 -13.87 5.29
C LYS A 15 -4.70 -14.31 3.83
N SER A 16 -5.83 -14.96 3.54
CA SER A 16 -6.20 -15.33 2.17
C SER A 16 -6.38 -14.10 1.27
N LYS A 17 -7.09 -13.08 1.74
CA LYS A 17 -7.26 -11.83 0.97
C LYS A 17 -5.94 -11.10 0.79
N LEU A 18 -5.10 -11.04 1.82
CA LEU A 18 -3.76 -10.46 1.72
C LEU A 18 -2.92 -11.16 0.66
N ASN A 19 -2.97 -12.49 0.59
CA ASN A 19 -2.27 -13.26 -0.44
C ASN A 19 -2.81 -12.98 -1.84
N ILE A 20 -4.12 -12.84 -2.00
CA ILE A 20 -4.73 -12.45 -3.29
C ILE A 20 -4.23 -11.08 -3.73
N ILE A 21 -4.23 -10.11 -2.83
CA ILE A 21 -3.72 -8.75 -3.09
C ILE A 21 -2.25 -8.80 -3.49
N ALA A 22 -1.43 -9.50 -2.72
CA ALA A 22 0.00 -9.62 -2.98
C ALA A 22 0.30 -10.29 -4.32
N ASN A 23 -0.44 -11.33 -4.70
CA ASN A 23 -0.28 -12.00 -5.99
C ASN A 23 -0.65 -11.09 -7.16
N GLU A 24 -1.75 -10.34 -7.04
CA GLU A 24 -2.15 -9.36 -8.05
C GLU A 24 -1.10 -8.26 -8.23
N ILE A 25 -0.63 -7.68 -7.12
CA ILE A 25 0.42 -6.65 -7.14
C ILE A 25 1.72 -7.22 -7.70
N SER A 26 2.13 -8.39 -7.28
CA SER A 26 3.34 -9.07 -7.74
C SER A 26 3.36 -9.23 -9.26
N SER A 27 2.24 -9.70 -9.81
CA SER A 27 2.07 -9.88 -11.25
C SER A 27 2.03 -8.56 -12.00
N ALA A 28 1.22 -7.60 -11.54
CA ALA A 28 0.99 -6.33 -12.22
C ALA A 28 2.21 -5.38 -12.16
N MET A 29 2.97 -5.41 -11.06
CA MET A 29 4.06 -4.46 -10.79
C MET A 29 5.46 -5.08 -10.94
N ASN A 30 5.55 -6.34 -11.33
CA ASN A 30 6.83 -7.06 -11.48
C ASN A 30 7.70 -6.96 -10.21
N VAL A 31 7.16 -7.44 -9.11
CA VAL A 31 7.82 -7.45 -7.82
C VAL A 31 7.53 -8.76 -7.09
N THR A 32 8.54 -9.37 -6.48
CA THR A 32 8.35 -10.53 -5.62
C THR A 32 8.01 -10.08 -4.21
N ILE A 33 6.91 -10.56 -3.65
CA ILE A 33 6.45 -10.19 -2.31
C ILE A 33 6.54 -11.43 -1.41
N LYS A 34 7.18 -11.26 -0.25
CA LYS A 34 7.34 -12.31 0.76
C LYS A 34 6.88 -11.83 2.13
N PHE A 35 6.07 -12.64 2.77
CA PHE A 35 5.65 -12.48 4.16
C PHE A 35 6.41 -13.50 5.01
N GLU A 36 7.33 -13.03 5.82
CA GLU A 36 8.21 -13.88 6.63
C GLU A 36 8.62 -13.14 7.92
N PRO A 37 9.08 -13.86 8.97
CA PRO A 37 9.59 -13.17 10.15
C PRO A 37 10.83 -12.34 9.81
N ILE A 38 10.83 -11.08 10.23
CA ILE A 38 11.97 -10.16 10.09
C ILE A 38 12.59 -10.00 11.48
N LYS A 39 13.87 -10.34 11.63
CA LYS A 39 14.57 -10.33 12.92
C LYS A 39 15.02 -8.94 13.38
N GLU A 40 15.04 -7.99 12.48
CA GLU A 40 15.46 -6.61 12.73
C GLU A 40 14.28 -5.75 13.19
N ALA A 41 14.56 -4.54 13.67
CA ALA A 41 13.52 -3.60 14.10
C ALA A 41 12.67 -3.03 12.94
N GLN A 42 12.85 -3.55 11.74
CA GLN A 42 12.08 -3.16 10.55
C GLN A 42 10.81 -3.99 10.43
N LEU A 43 9.73 -3.36 10.00
CA LEU A 43 8.46 -4.03 9.72
C LEU A 43 8.38 -4.58 8.28
N GLY A 44 9.20 -4.05 7.41
CA GLY A 44 9.33 -4.45 6.01
C GLY A 44 10.49 -3.73 5.34
N TYR A 45 10.84 -4.16 4.15
CA TYR A 45 11.82 -3.47 3.31
C TYR A 45 11.67 -3.83 1.84
N TYR A 46 12.04 -2.89 0.99
CA TYR A 46 12.19 -3.08 -0.45
C TYR A 46 13.65 -3.25 -0.81
N ASN A 47 13.91 -4.21 -1.68
CA ASN A 47 15.26 -4.50 -2.19
C ASN A 47 15.26 -4.63 -3.72
N TYR A 48 16.23 -4.01 -4.36
CA TYR A 48 16.52 -4.22 -5.76
C TYR A 48 17.93 -4.80 -5.91
N SER A 49 18.02 -6.01 -6.42
CA SER A 49 19.28 -6.74 -6.56
C SER A 49 19.22 -7.70 -7.73
N GLY A 50 20.24 -7.72 -8.55
CA GLY A 50 20.34 -8.63 -9.69
C GLY A 50 19.24 -8.47 -10.75
N GLY A 51 18.67 -7.28 -10.89
CA GLY A 51 17.58 -7.00 -11.81
C GLY A 51 16.19 -7.38 -11.25
N GLU A 52 16.13 -7.85 -10.02
CA GLU A 52 14.90 -8.28 -9.36
C GLU A 52 14.46 -7.30 -8.29
N HIS A 53 13.16 -6.98 -8.28
CA HIS A 53 12.51 -6.20 -7.23
C HIS A 53 11.86 -7.15 -6.22
N LYS A 54 12.16 -6.95 -4.93
CA LYS A 54 11.63 -7.77 -3.83
C LYS A 54 11.13 -6.91 -2.71
N ILE A 55 9.98 -7.27 -2.16
CA ILE A 55 9.42 -6.67 -0.94
C ILE A 55 9.28 -7.77 0.10
N PHE A 56 9.76 -7.49 1.31
CA PHE A 56 9.64 -8.35 2.48
C PHE A 56 8.78 -7.64 3.51
N VAL A 57 7.83 -8.36 4.09
CA VAL A 57 6.92 -7.85 5.12
C VAL A 57 6.92 -8.81 6.30
N ASP A 58 7.11 -8.28 7.51
CA ASP A 58 7.05 -9.06 8.74
C ASP A 58 5.63 -9.63 8.95
N ASN A 59 5.53 -10.95 9.00
CA ASN A 59 4.26 -11.65 9.13
C ASN A 59 3.79 -11.82 10.59
N SER A 60 4.51 -11.29 11.56
CA SER A 60 4.08 -11.29 12.97
C SER A 60 3.03 -10.23 13.31
N MET A 61 2.82 -9.27 12.41
CA MET A 61 1.82 -8.22 12.57
C MET A 61 0.41 -8.68 12.16
N SER A 62 -0.62 -7.87 12.53
CA SER A 62 -1.98 -8.06 12.02
C SER A 62 -2.01 -7.99 10.48
N VAL A 63 -3.00 -8.64 9.87
CA VAL A 63 -3.13 -8.65 8.40
C VAL A 63 -3.23 -7.24 7.82
N GLU A 64 -4.02 -6.36 8.43
CA GLU A 64 -4.15 -4.97 7.99
C GLU A 64 -2.82 -4.21 8.10
N LYS A 65 -2.06 -4.43 9.15
CA LYS A 65 -0.73 -3.82 9.30
C LYS A 65 0.25 -4.36 8.25
N GLN A 66 0.22 -5.64 7.96
CA GLN A 66 1.02 -6.22 6.89
C GLN A 66 0.67 -5.59 5.53
N LEU A 67 -0.62 -5.38 5.24
CA LEU A 67 -1.05 -4.69 4.02
C LEU A 67 -0.54 -3.25 3.98
N SER A 68 -0.64 -2.51 5.07
CA SER A 68 -0.12 -1.14 5.18
C SER A 68 1.38 -1.06 4.91
N VAL A 69 2.15 -1.97 5.49
CA VAL A 69 3.62 -2.05 5.27
C VAL A 69 3.94 -2.43 3.83
N LEU A 70 3.20 -3.41 3.26
CA LEU A 70 3.36 -3.78 1.85
C LEU A 70 3.17 -2.57 0.93
N LEU A 71 2.15 -1.75 1.17
CA LEU A 71 1.88 -0.56 0.36
C LEU A 71 2.96 0.51 0.51
N HIS A 72 3.53 0.66 1.69
CA HIS A 72 4.68 1.56 1.91
C HIS A 72 5.91 1.11 1.10
N GLU A 73 6.28 -0.15 1.19
CA GLU A 73 7.42 -0.70 0.44
C GLU A 73 7.17 -0.69 -1.08
N LEU A 74 5.92 -0.89 -1.49
CA LEU A 74 5.52 -0.73 -2.89
C LEU A 74 5.66 0.71 -3.36
N GLY A 75 5.38 1.69 -2.50
CA GLY A 75 5.65 3.10 -2.76
C GLY A 75 7.12 3.33 -3.10
N HIS A 76 8.04 2.76 -2.33
CA HIS A 76 9.47 2.80 -2.65
C HIS A 76 9.78 2.14 -4.00
N ARG A 77 9.16 1.00 -4.30
CA ARG A 77 9.34 0.30 -5.59
C ARG A 77 8.92 1.14 -6.79
N ILE A 78 7.82 1.88 -6.67
CA ILE A 78 7.25 2.66 -7.78
C ILE A 78 7.93 4.01 -7.94
N LEU A 79 8.19 4.71 -6.82
CA LEU A 79 8.66 6.09 -6.79
C LEU A 79 10.19 6.20 -6.76
N HIS A 80 10.86 5.20 -6.19
CA HIS A 80 12.29 5.26 -5.88
C HIS A 80 13.02 4.08 -6.52
N ASN A 81 12.79 3.86 -7.81
CA ASN A 81 13.64 2.96 -8.56
C ASN A 81 15.06 3.55 -8.68
N ARG A 82 16.03 2.71 -9.02
CA ARG A 82 17.44 3.07 -9.03
C ARG A 82 17.79 4.28 -9.91
N GLU A 83 16.94 4.57 -10.91
CA GLU A 83 17.13 5.70 -11.82
C GLU A 83 16.73 7.04 -11.19
N ASN A 84 15.79 7.01 -10.24
CA ASN A 84 15.24 8.19 -9.56
C ASN A 84 15.79 8.41 -8.14
N GLU A 85 16.62 7.49 -7.62
CA GLU A 85 17.11 7.56 -6.23
C GLU A 85 18.09 8.69 -5.96
N LEU A 86 18.86 9.11 -6.98
CA LEU A 86 19.98 10.03 -6.80
C LEU A 86 19.57 11.48 -6.51
N ASP A 87 18.33 11.86 -6.88
CA ASP A 87 17.89 13.27 -6.82
C ASP A 87 16.97 13.57 -5.62
N LYS A 88 16.62 12.56 -4.83
CA LYS A 88 15.68 12.74 -3.72
C LYS A 88 16.34 12.46 -2.37
N SER A 89 16.12 13.35 -1.40
CA SER A 89 16.53 13.10 -0.02
C SER A 89 15.77 11.91 0.59
N GLN A 90 16.34 11.29 1.61
CA GLN A 90 15.66 10.21 2.33
C GLN A 90 14.32 10.69 2.91
N ALA A 91 14.28 11.89 3.49
CA ALA A 91 13.05 12.48 4.02
C ALA A 91 11.95 12.56 2.95
N ARG A 92 12.28 12.99 1.74
CA ARG A 92 11.34 13.04 0.63
C ARG A 92 10.88 11.64 0.22
N ARG A 93 11.78 10.69 0.10
CA ARG A 93 11.43 9.31 -0.25
C ARG A 93 10.47 8.68 0.74
N GLU A 94 10.73 8.86 2.04
CA GLU A 94 9.82 8.36 3.09
C GLU A 94 8.46 9.03 3.03
N ALA A 95 8.40 10.36 2.88
CA ALA A 95 7.16 11.09 2.75
C ALA A 95 6.34 10.66 1.52
N GLU A 96 6.99 10.43 0.39
CA GLU A 96 6.35 9.95 -0.84
C GLU A 96 5.81 8.53 -0.68
N ALA A 97 6.60 7.60 -0.11
CA ALA A 97 6.17 6.22 0.13
C ALA A 97 4.99 6.16 1.11
N GLU A 98 5.04 6.94 2.17
CA GLU A 98 3.96 7.03 3.16
C GLU A 98 2.68 7.62 2.56
N SER A 99 2.80 8.67 1.75
CA SER A 99 1.66 9.27 1.04
C SER A 99 1.03 8.31 0.04
N PHE A 100 1.83 7.57 -0.71
CA PHE A 100 1.35 6.51 -1.60
C PHE A 100 0.58 5.44 -0.83
N ALA A 101 1.16 4.93 0.25
CA ALA A 101 0.53 3.92 1.10
C ALA A 101 -0.80 4.41 1.68
N TYR A 102 -0.85 5.67 2.10
CA TYR A 102 -2.08 6.28 2.61
C TYR A 102 -3.18 6.31 1.55
N VAL A 103 -2.90 6.86 0.38
CA VAL A 103 -3.92 6.99 -0.69
C VAL A 103 -4.42 5.63 -1.17
N VAL A 104 -3.52 4.68 -1.43
CA VAL A 104 -3.90 3.33 -1.87
C VAL A 104 -4.57 2.55 -0.72
N GLY A 105 -4.10 2.72 0.50
CA GLY A 105 -4.73 2.13 1.69
C GLY A 105 -6.17 2.57 1.87
N GLN A 106 -6.49 3.84 1.61
CA GLN A 106 -7.87 4.31 1.61
C GLN A 106 -8.74 3.60 0.56
N GLN A 107 -8.19 3.29 -0.60
CA GLN A 107 -8.89 2.50 -1.62
C GLN A 107 -9.19 1.06 -1.15
N PHE A 108 -8.32 0.48 -0.34
CA PHE A 108 -8.57 -0.80 0.33
C PHE A 108 -9.48 -0.67 1.56
N GLY A 109 -9.81 0.53 1.99
CA GLY A 109 -10.60 0.77 3.20
C GLY A 109 -9.86 0.42 4.49
N ILE A 110 -8.53 0.43 4.48
CA ILE A 110 -7.71 0.28 5.68
C ILE A 110 -7.31 1.64 6.24
N ASP A 111 -7.25 1.72 7.56
CA ASP A 111 -6.75 2.89 8.26
C ASP A 111 -5.23 2.83 8.28
N THR A 112 -4.62 3.58 7.37
CA THR A 112 -3.17 3.78 7.36
C THR A 112 -2.82 5.06 8.11
N PRO A 113 -1.61 5.16 8.70
CA PRO A 113 -1.19 6.40 9.34
C PRO A 113 -1.39 7.60 8.41
N SER A 114 -2.12 8.59 8.91
CA SER A 114 -2.49 9.80 8.17
C SER A 114 -1.32 10.78 8.00
N GLY A 115 -1.60 11.94 7.40
CA GLY A 115 -0.64 13.02 7.20
C GLY A 115 0.16 13.47 8.42
N GLU A 116 -0.22 13.05 9.63
CA GLU A 116 0.58 13.23 10.84
C GLU A 116 1.97 12.60 10.74
N TYR A 117 2.13 11.57 9.91
CA TYR A 117 3.41 10.90 9.68
C TYR A 117 4.21 11.49 8.51
N ILE A 118 3.56 12.25 7.62
CA ILE A 118 4.22 12.85 6.47
C ILE A 118 4.97 14.12 6.88
N LEU A 119 4.34 14.98 7.66
CA LEU A 119 4.91 16.25 8.11
C LEU A 119 6.24 16.09 8.86
N PRO A 120 6.42 15.13 9.79
CA PRO A 120 7.70 14.94 10.46
C PRO A 120 8.87 14.66 9.53
N TYR A 121 8.63 13.97 8.40
CA TYR A 121 9.69 13.67 7.43
C TYR A 121 10.20 14.90 6.68
N ILE A 122 9.33 15.88 6.43
CA ILE A 122 9.66 17.05 5.62
C ILE A 122 9.87 18.31 6.43
N GLN A 123 9.50 18.33 7.72
CA GLN A 123 9.67 19.48 8.61
C GLN A 123 11.15 19.85 8.72
N GLY A 124 11.47 21.12 8.47
CA GLY A 124 12.84 21.62 8.47
C GLY A 124 13.69 21.25 7.24
N THR A 125 13.05 20.72 6.19
CA THR A 125 13.68 20.43 4.90
C THR A 125 13.18 21.39 3.81
N ASP A 126 13.86 21.39 2.65
CA ASP A 126 13.44 22.17 1.46
C ASP A 126 12.36 21.45 0.65
N VAL A 127 11.86 20.32 1.12
CA VAL A 127 10.87 19.50 0.42
C VAL A 127 9.50 20.19 0.47
N LYS A 128 8.90 20.40 -0.69
CA LYS A 128 7.57 21.00 -0.83
C LYS A 128 6.50 19.93 -0.97
N LEU A 129 5.40 20.06 -0.23
CA LEU A 129 4.23 19.18 -0.33
C LEU A 129 3.71 19.03 -1.77
N LYS A 130 3.74 20.12 -2.54
CA LYS A 130 3.33 20.11 -3.95
C LYS A 130 4.11 19.07 -4.77
N ASP A 131 5.43 19.03 -4.61
CA ASP A 131 6.28 18.12 -5.35
C ASP A 131 6.02 16.66 -4.96
N ILE A 132 5.78 16.40 -3.67
CA ILE A 132 5.38 15.09 -3.17
C ILE A 132 4.05 14.66 -3.81
N PHE A 133 3.05 15.51 -3.79
CA PHE A 133 1.73 15.16 -4.32
C PHE A 133 1.74 14.90 -5.83
N GLU A 134 2.49 15.67 -6.60
CA GLU A 134 2.61 15.43 -8.05
C GLU A 134 3.18 14.03 -8.35
N ASP A 135 4.26 13.65 -7.67
CA ASP A 135 4.87 12.34 -7.86
C ASP A 135 3.98 11.20 -7.35
N VAL A 136 3.35 11.38 -6.19
CA VAL A 136 2.44 10.40 -5.60
C VAL A 136 1.21 10.19 -6.50
N PHE A 137 0.61 11.25 -7.04
CA PHE A 137 -0.53 11.11 -7.97
C PHE A 137 -0.17 10.30 -9.20
N LYS A 138 1.00 10.54 -9.79
CA LYS A 138 1.49 9.74 -10.93
C LYS A 138 1.67 8.27 -10.55
N ALA A 139 2.23 8.01 -9.37
CA ALA A 139 2.44 6.66 -8.87
C ALA A 139 1.12 5.93 -8.60
N VAL A 140 0.16 6.58 -7.96
CA VAL A 140 -1.19 6.02 -7.70
C VAL A 140 -1.91 5.73 -9.01
N LYS A 141 -1.84 6.65 -9.97
CA LYS A 141 -2.42 6.43 -11.29
C LYS A 141 -1.79 5.21 -11.99
N ASN A 142 -0.47 5.11 -12.00
CA ASN A 142 0.24 3.96 -12.56
C ASN A 142 -0.18 2.65 -11.88
N PHE A 143 -0.29 2.66 -10.56
CA PHE A 143 -0.76 1.51 -9.79
C PHE A 143 -2.19 1.12 -10.18
N ASN A 144 -3.12 2.07 -10.21
CA ASN A 144 -4.53 1.83 -10.54
C ASN A 144 -4.74 1.38 -12.00
N ASP A 145 -3.89 1.83 -12.91
CA ASP A 145 -3.93 1.39 -14.32
C ASP A 145 -3.49 -0.08 -14.49
N LYS A 146 -2.65 -0.58 -13.62
CA LYS A 146 -2.06 -1.93 -13.70
C LYS A 146 -2.71 -2.95 -12.78
N VAL A 147 -3.14 -2.55 -11.59
CA VAL A 147 -3.75 -3.43 -10.58
C VAL A 147 -5.26 -3.32 -10.65
N GLN A 148 -5.93 -4.46 -10.75
CA GLN A 148 -7.40 -4.56 -10.85
C GLN A 148 -8.05 -4.38 -9.47
N MET A 149 -7.93 -3.16 -8.91
CA MET A 149 -8.41 -2.83 -7.56
C MET A 149 -9.91 -2.99 -7.40
N LYS A 150 -10.69 -2.39 -8.30
CA LYS A 150 -12.15 -2.35 -8.19
C LYS A 150 -12.80 -3.73 -8.24
N PRO A 151 -12.48 -4.62 -9.21
CA PRO A 151 -13.00 -5.98 -9.20
C PRO A 151 -12.60 -6.76 -7.96
N MET A 152 -11.38 -6.61 -7.48
CA MET A 152 -10.86 -7.31 -6.30
C MET A 152 -11.61 -6.88 -5.03
N ILE A 153 -11.77 -5.59 -4.80
CA ILE A 153 -12.51 -5.04 -3.64
C ILE A 153 -13.97 -5.46 -3.70
N THR A 154 -14.62 -5.37 -4.86
CA THR A 154 -16.01 -5.83 -5.06
C THR A 154 -16.16 -7.31 -4.72
N SER A 155 -15.21 -8.14 -5.11
CA SER A 155 -15.17 -9.57 -4.79
C SER A 155 -15.05 -9.82 -3.28
N PHE A 156 -14.22 -9.05 -2.58
CA PHE A 156 -14.06 -9.18 -1.12
C PHE A 156 -15.34 -8.78 -0.37
N ILE A 157 -15.98 -7.70 -0.77
CA ILE A 157 -17.23 -7.24 -0.17
C ILE A 157 -18.34 -8.29 -0.37
N LYS A 158 -18.44 -8.84 -1.58
CA LYS A 158 -19.40 -9.90 -1.86
C LYS A 158 -19.16 -11.13 -0.99
N TYR A 159 -17.93 -11.58 -0.88
CA TYR A 159 -17.56 -12.72 -0.04
C TYR A 159 -17.95 -12.49 1.42
N ASP A 160 -17.64 -11.33 1.98
CA ASP A 160 -17.97 -11.00 3.36
C ASP A 160 -19.48 -10.94 3.58
N ASN A 161 -20.25 -10.42 2.63
CA ASN A 161 -21.71 -10.42 2.67
C ASN A 161 -22.29 -11.83 2.63
N ASP A 162 -21.77 -12.70 1.80
CA ASP A 162 -22.20 -14.09 1.70
C ASP A 162 -21.94 -14.84 3.02
N ILE A 163 -20.79 -14.65 3.64
CA ILE A 163 -20.47 -15.22 4.96
C ILE A 163 -21.42 -14.68 6.05
N ASP A 164 -21.69 -13.38 6.08
CA ASP A 164 -22.61 -12.78 7.06
C ASP A 164 -24.04 -13.34 6.89
N ASN A 165 -24.51 -13.53 5.67
CA ASN A 165 -25.80 -14.12 5.38
C ASN A 165 -25.88 -15.60 5.81
N MET A 166 -24.82 -16.36 5.66
CA MET A 166 -24.73 -17.74 6.13
C MET A 166 -24.83 -17.85 7.66
N LYS A 167 -24.27 -16.90 8.40
CA LYS A 167 -24.33 -16.85 9.86
C LYS A 167 -25.74 -16.55 10.43
N LYS A 168 -26.65 -16.05 9.60
CA LYS A 168 -28.06 -15.73 10.00
C LYS A 168 -28.99 -16.91 9.82
N LEU A 169 -28.56 -18.01 9.26
CA LEU A 169 -29.33 -19.24 9.09
C LEU A 169 -29.21 -20.11 10.34
#